data_13c88ff7cee19ef4c98de3bca62fa6ba
#
_entry.id   13c88ff7cee19ef4c98de3bca62fa6ba
#
_cell.length_a   1.000
_cell.length_b   1.000
_cell.length_c   1.000
_cell.angle_alpha   90.00
_cell.angle_beta   90.00
_cell.angle_gamma   90.00
#
_symmetry.space_group_name_H-M   'P 1'
#
loop_
_entity.id
_entity.type
_entity.pdbx_description
1 polymer ?
#
loop_
_entity_poly.entity_id
_entity_poly.type
_entity_poly.pdbx_seq_one_letter_code
_entity_poly.pdbx_strand_id
1 'polypeptide(L)'
;MCIRDSFYTQHASFDTHAGEMAGHPMLWNDVSQAIAAFFDDLKEHDASDNVIMYLFSEFGRRVHDNGSGTDHGAAGVSFVIGDQVKGGHYGEYPSAKNEDLEQGDLVPNYDFRGDYQMIVEDWFGLDSKPIVNGSFETHKILK
;
A
#
# COMPACT_ATOMS: atom_id res chain seq x y z
N MET A 1 -2.44 -15.22 -26.44
CA MET A 1 -3.43 -15.10 -25.34
C MET A 1 -2.75 -14.27 -24.28
N CYS A 2 -3.20 -13.04 -24.02
CA CYS A 2 -2.65 -12.25 -22.92
C CYS A 2 -3.23 -12.82 -21.62
N ILE A 3 -2.40 -13.40 -20.79
CA ILE A 3 -2.78 -13.82 -19.43
C ILE A 3 -2.67 -12.55 -18.58
N ARG A 4 -3.76 -12.20 -17.91
CA ARG A 4 -3.79 -11.19 -16.85
C ARG A 4 -4.06 -11.95 -15.56
N ASP A 5 -3.13 -11.84 -14.64
CA ASP A 5 -3.19 -12.62 -13.40
C ASP A 5 -2.76 -11.77 -12.21
N SER A 6 -3.12 -12.19 -11.02
CA SER A 6 -2.70 -11.57 -9.77
C SER A 6 -2.14 -12.62 -8.82
N PHE A 7 -1.06 -12.28 -8.15
CA PHE A 7 -0.43 -13.08 -7.13
C PHE A 7 -0.54 -12.35 -5.80
N TYR A 8 -0.95 -13.06 -4.77
CA TYR A 8 -0.97 -12.55 -3.40
C TYR A 8 0.13 -13.20 -2.60
N THR A 9 0.95 -12.37 -1.97
CA THR A 9 2.01 -12.80 -1.05
C THR A 9 1.87 -12.04 0.25
N GLN A 10 2.41 -12.59 1.34
CA GLN A 10 2.34 -11.97 2.65
C GLN A 10 3.71 -12.00 3.31
N HIS A 11 4.08 -10.89 3.93
CA HIS A 11 5.20 -10.80 4.86
C HIS A 11 4.64 -10.66 6.28
N ALA A 12 4.99 -11.58 7.16
CA ALA A 12 4.51 -11.61 8.54
C ALA A 12 5.29 -10.66 9.46
N SER A 13 4.83 -10.54 10.69
CA SER A 13 5.50 -9.89 11.82
C SER A 13 5.40 -8.36 11.90
N PHE A 14 4.63 -7.71 11.03
CA PHE A 14 4.33 -6.28 11.17
C PHE A 14 3.25 -5.98 12.21
N ASP A 15 2.49 -6.98 12.65
CA ASP A 15 1.48 -6.86 13.70
C ASP A 15 2.14 -6.83 15.09
N THR A 16 2.87 -5.75 15.35
CA THR A 16 3.57 -5.51 16.62
C THR A 16 2.78 -4.54 17.49
N HIS A 17 2.85 -4.70 18.81
CA HIS A 17 2.30 -3.76 19.78
C HIS A 17 3.37 -3.29 20.78
N ALA A 18 4.61 -3.72 20.57
CA ALA A 18 5.76 -3.34 21.37
C ALA A 18 7.06 -3.47 20.57
N GLY A 19 8.06 -2.68 20.92
CA GLY A 19 9.40 -2.77 20.34
C GLY A 19 9.51 -2.38 18.86
N GLU A 20 8.57 -1.64 18.34
CA GLU A 20 8.44 -1.27 16.90
C GLU A 20 9.69 -0.55 16.39
N MET A 21 10.23 0.38 17.16
CA MET A 21 11.43 1.15 16.78
C MET A 21 12.65 0.27 16.48
N ALA A 22 12.75 -0.89 17.12
CA ALA A 22 13.83 -1.86 16.85
C ALA A 22 13.44 -2.87 15.76
N GLY A 23 12.18 -3.32 15.73
CA GLY A 23 11.70 -4.39 14.86
C GLY A 23 11.39 -3.93 13.45
N HIS A 24 10.65 -2.85 13.28
CA HIS A 24 10.18 -2.38 11.97
C HIS A 24 11.30 -2.05 10.98
N PRO A 25 12.43 -1.43 11.37
CA PRO A 25 13.52 -1.21 10.41
C PRO A 25 14.07 -2.51 9.80
N MET A 26 14.11 -3.60 10.57
CA MET A 26 14.55 -4.90 10.07
C MET A 26 13.53 -5.50 9.09
N LEU A 27 12.24 -5.45 9.45
CA LEU A 27 11.15 -5.92 8.59
C LEU A 27 11.10 -5.15 7.26
N TRP A 28 11.23 -3.82 7.32
CA TRP A 28 11.27 -2.98 6.12
C TRP A 28 12.53 -3.24 5.28
N ASN A 29 13.66 -3.53 5.90
CA ASN A 29 14.86 -3.94 5.17
C ASN A 29 14.63 -5.24 4.41
N ASP A 30 14.03 -6.25 5.03
CA ASP A 30 13.73 -7.54 4.40
C ASP A 30 12.76 -7.37 3.23
N VAL A 31 11.65 -6.65 3.43
CA VAL A 31 10.67 -6.36 2.38
C VAL A 31 11.29 -5.60 1.22
N SER A 32 12.07 -4.55 1.50
CA SER A 32 12.68 -3.73 0.44
C SER A 32 13.70 -4.50 -0.38
N GLN A 33 14.50 -5.36 0.24
CA GLN A 33 15.45 -6.22 -0.47
C GLN A 33 14.73 -7.26 -1.34
N ALA A 34 13.65 -7.88 -0.83
CA ALA A 34 12.86 -8.84 -1.60
C ALA A 34 12.21 -8.17 -2.82
N ILE A 35 11.66 -6.97 -2.66
CA ILE A 35 11.08 -6.20 -3.76
C ILE A 35 12.16 -5.84 -4.80
N ALA A 36 13.32 -5.36 -4.37
CA ALA A 36 14.41 -5.02 -5.25
C ALA A 36 14.87 -6.24 -6.06
N ALA A 37 15.13 -7.37 -5.39
CA ALA A 37 15.54 -8.61 -6.05
C ALA A 37 14.49 -9.10 -7.07
N PHE A 38 13.20 -9.00 -6.73
CA PHE A 38 12.12 -9.38 -7.63
C PHE A 38 12.09 -8.52 -8.91
N PHE A 39 12.18 -7.19 -8.78
CA PHE A 39 12.19 -6.31 -9.95
C PHE A 39 13.49 -6.40 -10.75
N ASP A 40 14.63 -6.70 -10.12
CA ASP A 40 15.88 -6.93 -10.82
C ASP A 40 15.80 -8.22 -11.67
N ASP A 41 15.23 -9.31 -11.13
CA ASP A 41 14.96 -10.54 -11.88
C ASP A 41 14.00 -10.31 -13.06
N LEU A 42 12.91 -9.55 -12.85
CA LEU A 42 12.02 -9.18 -13.94
C LEU A 42 12.71 -8.40 -15.06
N LYS A 43 13.64 -7.50 -14.72
CA LYS A 43 14.41 -6.73 -15.71
C LYS A 43 15.36 -7.62 -16.48
N GLU A 44 16.03 -8.58 -15.84
CA GLU A 44 16.89 -9.56 -16.51
C GLU A 44 16.13 -10.40 -17.55
N HIS A 45 14.81 -10.54 -17.38
CA HIS A 45 13.93 -11.29 -18.27
C HIS A 45 13.07 -10.41 -19.20
N ASP A 46 13.33 -9.11 -19.29
CA ASP A 46 12.54 -8.14 -20.08
C ASP A 46 11.04 -8.17 -19.75
N ALA A 47 10.69 -8.40 -18.48
CA ALA A 47 9.32 -8.59 -18.01
C ALA A 47 8.81 -7.49 -17.08
N SER A 48 9.67 -6.57 -16.63
CA SER A 48 9.33 -5.57 -15.62
C SER A 48 8.22 -4.59 -16.04
N ASP A 49 8.11 -4.30 -17.33
CA ASP A 49 7.03 -3.45 -17.89
C ASP A 49 5.63 -4.10 -17.79
N ASN A 50 5.56 -5.39 -17.53
CA ASN A 50 4.31 -6.15 -17.47
C ASN A 50 3.84 -6.41 -16.04
N VAL A 51 4.53 -5.87 -15.04
CA VAL A 51 4.22 -6.13 -13.63
C VAL A 51 4.11 -4.82 -12.87
N ILE A 52 3.04 -4.71 -12.09
CA ILE A 52 2.95 -3.74 -10.99
C ILE A 52 2.77 -4.50 -9.68
N MET A 53 3.32 -3.94 -8.61
CA MET A 53 3.15 -4.47 -7.26
C MET A 53 2.38 -3.46 -6.44
N TYR A 54 1.34 -3.92 -5.75
CA TYR A 54 0.61 -3.13 -4.77
C TYR A 54 0.91 -3.68 -3.37
N LEU A 55 1.58 -2.87 -2.57
CA LEU A 55 1.94 -3.18 -1.19
C LEU A 55 1.01 -2.42 -0.25
N PHE A 56 0.36 -3.12 0.65
CA PHE A 56 -0.62 -2.56 1.58
C PHE A 56 -0.60 -3.29 2.93
N SER A 57 -1.23 -2.68 3.92
CA SER A 57 -1.51 -3.29 5.22
C SER A 57 -3.02 -3.24 5.47
N GLU A 58 -3.54 -4.22 6.22
CA GLU A 58 -4.94 -4.29 6.63
C GLU A 58 -5.30 -3.32 7.76
N PHE A 59 -4.30 -2.72 8.41
CA PHE A 59 -4.49 -1.72 9.46
C PHE A 59 -3.46 -0.59 9.37
N GLY A 60 -3.79 0.55 9.93
CA GLY A 60 -2.87 1.64 10.23
C GLY A 60 -2.40 1.61 11.68
N ARG A 61 -1.80 2.71 12.15
CA ARG A 61 -1.34 2.85 13.52
C ARG A 61 -1.94 4.09 14.18
N ARG A 62 -2.21 4.01 15.48
CA ARG A 62 -2.62 5.15 16.28
C ARG A 62 -1.47 6.14 16.43
N VAL A 63 -1.83 7.42 16.63
CA VAL A 63 -0.86 8.49 16.87
C VAL A 63 -0.23 8.35 18.26
N HIS A 64 -1.02 7.91 19.23
CA HIS A 64 -0.57 7.81 20.63
C HIS A 64 0.16 6.49 20.89
N ASP A 65 1.29 6.61 21.58
CA ASP A 65 2.03 5.49 22.11
C ASP A 65 1.23 4.79 23.23
N ASN A 66 1.27 3.45 23.26
CA ASN A 66 0.61 2.63 24.27
C ASN A 66 1.52 2.30 25.49
N GLY A 67 2.71 2.91 25.56
CA GLY A 67 3.72 2.67 26.58
C GLY A 67 4.85 1.72 26.16
N SER A 68 4.71 1.03 25.01
CA SER A 68 5.73 0.13 24.48
C SER A 68 5.78 0.10 22.94
N GLY A 69 4.83 0.72 22.29
CA GLY A 69 4.67 0.81 20.84
C GLY A 69 3.37 1.50 20.50
N THR A 70 2.67 1.06 19.47
CA THR A 70 1.39 1.63 19.03
C THR A 70 0.33 0.55 18.83
N ASP A 71 -0.92 0.89 19.06
CA ASP A 71 -2.06 0.05 18.72
C ASP A 71 -2.49 0.26 17.25
N HIS A 72 -3.33 -0.63 16.74
CA HIS A 72 -3.91 -0.49 15.40
C HIS A 72 -4.76 0.76 15.30
N GLY A 73 -4.71 1.40 14.14
CA GLY A 73 -5.47 2.59 13.79
C GLY A 73 -6.07 2.50 12.39
N ALA A 74 -6.86 3.51 12.04
CA ALA A 74 -7.68 3.50 10.83
C ALA A 74 -6.92 3.89 9.55
N ALA A 75 -5.94 4.79 9.64
CA ALA A 75 -5.23 5.28 8.47
C ALA A 75 -3.83 4.69 8.34
N GLY A 76 -3.43 4.39 7.12
CA GLY A 76 -2.13 3.83 6.78
C GLY A 76 -1.62 4.37 5.45
N VAL A 77 -0.56 3.76 4.93
CA VAL A 77 0.05 4.06 3.65
C VAL A 77 0.09 2.79 2.80
N SER A 78 -0.10 2.96 1.48
CA SER A 78 0.12 1.92 0.48
C SER A 78 1.19 2.35 -0.51
N PHE A 79 1.74 1.39 -1.25
CA PHE A 79 2.74 1.67 -2.28
C PHE A 79 2.36 0.95 -3.57
N VAL A 80 2.47 1.65 -4.70
CA VAL A 80 2.41 1.05 -6.02
C VAL A 80 3.79 1.14 -6.65
N ILE A 81 4.34 0.01 -7.08
CA ILE A 81 5.72 -0.14 -7.52
C ILE A 81 5.72 -0.79 -8.91
N GLY A 82 6.54 -0.28 -9.83
CA GLY A 82 6.69 -0.83 -11.17
C GLY A 82 7.19 0.20 -12.18
N ASP A 83 7.70 -0.27 -13.32
CA ASP A 83 8.27 0.61 -14.35
C ASP A 83 7.20 1.47 -15.04
N GLN A 84 5.95 1.04 -15.02
CA GLN A 84 4.80 1.79 -15.55
C GLN A 84 4.17 2.76 -14.53
N VAL A 85 4.75 2.86 -13.33
CA VAL A 85 4.28 3.75 -12.29
C VAL A 85 4.97 5.10 -12.41
N LYS A 86 4.19 6.19 -12.35
CA LYS A 86 4.71 7.54 -12.16
C LYS A 86 5.10 7.69 -10.70
N GLY A 87 6.39 7.78 -10.42
CA GLY A 87 6.87 7.98 -9.05
C GLY A 87 6.36 9.31 -8.47
N GLY A 88 6.08 9.32 -7.19
CA GLY A 88 5.59 10.49 -6.48
C GLY A 88 4.84 10.13 -5.21
N HIS A 89 4.38 11.15 -4.52
CA HIS A 89 3.48 11.05 -3.38
C HIS A 89 2.08 11.48 -3.84
N TYR A 90 1.10 10.66 -3.56
CA TYR A 90 -0.30 10.86 -3.92
C TYR A 90 -1.16 10.89 -2.66
N GLY A 91 -2.11 11.82 -2.61
CA GLY A 91 -2.92 12.10 -1.43
C GLY A 91 -2.24 13.08 -0.48
N GLU A 92 -2.91 13.35 0.62
CA GLU A 92 -2.46 14.26 1.67
C GLU A 92 -2.19 13.48 2.96
N TYR A 93 -1.24 13.92 3.76
CA TYR A 93 -1.04 13.35 5.07
C TYR A 93 -2.24 13.69 5.97
N PRO A 94 -2.84 12.71 6.65
CA PRO A 94 -3.86 13.00 7.64
C PRO A 94 -3.26 13.80 8.80
N SER A 95 -4.05 14.69 9.39
CA SER A 95 -3.61 15.49 10.53
C SER A 95 -3.40 14.60 11.77
N ALA A 96 -2.25 14.77 12.41
CA ALA A 96 -1.95 14.12 13.69
C ALA A 96 -2.26 14.99 14.92
N LYS A 97 -2.93 16.14 14.75
CA LYS A 97 -3.33 16.98 15.87
C LYS A 97 -4.50 16.35 16.62
N ASN A 98 -4.47 16.41 17.94
CA ASN A 98 -5.50 15.80 18.80
C ASN A 98 -6.94 16.19 18.44
N GLU A 99 -7.17 17.46 18.06
CA GLU A 99 -8.47 17.98 17.66
C GLU A 99 -9.00 17.41 16.35
N ASP A 100 -8.12 16.86 15.51
CA ASP A 100 -8.46 16.33 14.19
C ASP A 100 -8.56 14.78 14.18
N LEU A 101 -8.26 14.13 15.31
CA LEU A 101 -8.34 12.67 15.44
C LEU A 101 -9.79 12.23 15.74
N GLU A 102 -10.22 11.13 15.17
CA GLU A 102 -11.47 10.47 15.51
C GLU A 102 -11.22 9.31 16.48
N GLN A 103 -11.65 9.47 17.73
CA GLN A 103 -11.43 8.51 18.82
C GLN A 103 -9.95 8.12 19.04
N GLY A 104 -9.04 9.05 18.74
CA GLY A 104 -7.59 8.84 18.84
C GLY A 104 -6.93 8.24 17.58
N ASP A 105 -7.70 8.01 16.53
CA ASP A 105 -7.22 7.53 15.24
C ASP A 105 -7.02 8.67 14.24
N LEU A 106 -6.08 8.49 13.32
CA LEU A 106 -5.99 9.31 12.12
C LEU A 106 -7.23 9.12 11.26
N VAL A 107 -7.77 10.21 10.74
CA VAL A 107 -8.88 10.17 9.78
C VAL A 107 -8.29 9.98 8.37
N PRO A 108 -8.55 8.84 7.70
CA PRO A 108 -8.07 8.64 6.35
C PRO A 108 -8.72 9.64 5.39
N ASN A 109 -7.91 10.27 4.54
CA ASN A 109 -8.35 11.26 3.56
C ASN A 109 -8.53 10.69 2.15
N TYR A 110 -8.32 9.39 2.00
CA TYR A 110 -8.46 8.66 0.75
C TYR A 110 -8.98 7.23 1.04
N ASP A 111 -9.89 6.77 0.22
CA ASP A 111 -10.44 5.41 0.34
C ASP A 111 -9.57 4.43 -0.46
N PHE A 112 -8.99 3.43 0.22
CA PHE A 112 -8.11 2.42 -0.39
C PHE A 112 -8.77 1.67 -1.56
N ARG A 113 -10.11 1.62 -1.63
CA ARG A 113 -10.82 1.02 -2.77
C ARG A 113 -10.57 1.77 -4.08
N GLY A 114 -10.18 3.04 -4.00
CA GLY A 114 -9.72 3.81 -5.15
C GLY A 114 -8.44 3.24 -5.78
N ASP A 115 -7.52 2.69 -4.97
CA ASP A 115 -6.32 2.01 -5.48
C ASP A 115 -6.71 0.73 -6.24
N TYR A 116 -7.62 -0.08 -5.68
CA TYR A 116 -8.13 -1.26 -6.39
C TYR A 116 -8.87 -0.89 -7.67
N GLN A 117 -9.71 0.16 -7.63
CA GLN A 117 -10.39 0.66 -8.81
C GLN A 117 -9.38 1.06 -9.90
N MET A 118 -8.39 1.84 -9.56
CA MET A 118 -7.33 2.27 -10.48
C MET A 118 -6.57 1.07 -11.09
N ILE A 119 -6.18 0.09 -10.27
CA ILE A 119 -5.48 -1.10 -10.76
C ILE A 119 -6.37 -1.90 -11.72
N VAL A 120 -7.63 -2.09 -11.38
CA VAL A 120 -8.56 -2.86 -12.22
C VAL A 120 -8.87 -2.15 -13.54
N GLU A 121 -9.09 -0.83 -13.50
CA GLU A 121 -9.47 -0.04 -14.68
C GLU A 121 -8.26 0.35 -15.53
N ASP A 122 -7.25 0.97 -14.92
CA ASP A 122 -6.14 1.55 -15.66
C ASP A 122 -5.07 0.51 -16.04
N TRP A 123 -4.86 -0.52 -15.20
CA TRP A 123 -3.87 -1.58 -15.48
C TRP A 123 -4.47 -2.77 -16.22
N PHE A 124 -5.58 -3.32 -15.73
CA PHE A 124 -6.21 -4.48 -16.36
C PHE A 124 -7.18 -4.12 -17.48
N GLY A 125 -7.69 -2.88 -17.55
CA GLY A 125 -8.69 -2.46 -18.52
C GLY A 125 -10.03 -3.17 -18.32
N LEU A 126 -10.42 -3.44 -17.08
CA LEU A 126 -11.64 -4.15 -16.69
C LEU A 126 -12.59 -3.22 -15.92
N ASP A 127 -13.87 -3.58 -15.83
CA ASP A 127 -14.84 -2.88 -14.99
C ASP A 127 -14.57 -3.22 -13.51
N SER A 128 -14.31 -2.19 -12.70
CA SER A 128 -14.01 -2.34 -11.27
C SER A 128 -15.24 -2.51 -10.39
N LYS A 129 -16.43 -2.09 -10.85
CA LYS A 129 -17.66 -2.05 -10.04
C LYS A 129 -18.01 -3.37 -9.34
N PRO A 130 -17.89 -4.54 -9.99
CA PRO A 130 -18.16 -5.82 -9.33
C PRO A 130 -17.18 -6.15 -8.20
N ILE A 131 -15.99 -5.54 -8.22
CA ILE A 131 -14.89 -5.80 -7.27
C ILE A 131 -14.97 -4.85 -6.09
N VAL A 132 -15.02 -3.54 -6.36
CA VAL A 132 -14.98 -2.52 -5.29
C VAL A 132 -16.38 -2.13 -4.78
N ASN A 133 -17.44 -2.59 -5.46
CA ASN A 133 -18.84 -2.32 -5.10
C ASN A 133 -19.13 -0.82 -4.95
N GLY A 134 -18.69 -0.01 -5.93
CA GLY A 134 -18.89 1.43 -5.91
C GLY A 134 -18.08 2.16 -6.98
N SER A 135 -17.90 3.45 -6.75
CA SER A 135 -17.01 4.32 -7.52
C SER A 135 -16.29 5.22 -6.53
N PHE A 136 -14.98 5.26 -6.62
CA PHE A 136 -14.09 5.94 -5.68
C PHE A 136 -13.19 6.91 -6.43
N GLU A 137 -12.66 7.88 -5.70
CA GLU A 137 -11.61 8.74 -6.23
C GLU A 137 -10.37 7.89 -6.57
N THR A 138 -9.74 8.15 -7.70
CA THR A 138 -8.53 7.45 -8.14
C THR A 138 -7.41 8.44 -8.43
N HIS A 139 -6.18 8.04 -8.17
CA HIS A 139 -4.99 8.79 -8.55
C HIS A 139 -4.46 8.31 -9.91
N LYS A 140 -4.03 9.25 -10.78
CA LYS A 140 -3.47 8.93 -12.10
C LYS A 140 -1.97 8.61 -11.99
N ILE A 141 -1.66 7.48 -11.39
CA ILE A 141 -0.28 7.04 -11.07
C ILE A 141 0.34 6.11 -12.11
N LEU A 142 -0.44 5.59 -13.05
CA LEU A 142 0.10 4.81 -14.18
C LEU A 142 0.46 5.73 -15.37
N LYS A 143 1.50 5.33 -16.13
CA LYS A 143 2.00 6.05 -17.34
C LYS A 143 1.08 5.87 -18.52
#